data_ceaa66a08dc8d4036d61cd20770b3723
#
_entry.id   ceaa66a08dc8d4036d61cd20770b3723
#
_cell.length_a   1.000
_cell.length_b   1.000
_cell.length_c   1.000
_cell.angle_alpha   90.00
_cell.angle_beta   90.00
_cell.angle_gamma   90.00
#
_symmetry.space_group_name_H-M   'P 1'
#
loop_
_entity.id
_entity.type
_entity.pdbx_description
1 polymer ?
#
loop_
_entity_poly.entity_id
_entity_poly.type
_entity_poly.pdbx_seq_one_letter_code
_entity_poly.pdbx_strand_id
1 'polypeptide(L)'
;EKEKDLIDAFLSGQVDRRGLIRGLGAMGLAAGTAGTLLNLGQTRALAADFDWKAHKGKTIKLLLNKHPYADAMIANLENFKQLTGMNVVYDVFPEDVYFDKVTAALSASSPEYDAFMTGAYMTWTYGPAGWITDLNEWIKDPAKTNPKYAWDDFLPGVKNSCAWNGKPGGALGSEDAKQWCIPWGFEQNNITYNKAMFDKAGVKVPGSMDEMVAAAAKLTKDVG
;
A
#
# COMPACT_ATOMS: atom_id res chain seq x y z
N GLU A 1 -9.63 32.37 -0.77
CA GLU A 1 -8.25 32.86 -0.63
C GLU A 1 -7.40 31.84 0.12
N LYS A 2 -7.71 31.49 1.35
CA LYS A 2 -6.95 30.49 2.16
C LYS A 2 -6.87 29.09 1.54
N GLU A 3 -7.91 28.65 0.83
CA GLU A 3 -7.91 27.36 0.12
C GLU A 3 -6.92 27.39 -1.05
N LYS A 4 -6.92 28.48 -1.83
CA LYS A 4 -6.01 28.66 -2.94
C LYS A 4 -4.57 28.72 -2.47
N ASP A 5 -4.30 29.46 -1.39
CA ASP A 5 -2.95 29.57 -0.82
C ASP A 5 -2.43 28.21 -0.34
N LEU A 6 -3.29 27.38 0.27
CA LEU A 6 -2.94 26.03 0.70
C LEU A 6 -2.66 25.10 -0.48
N ILE A 7 -3.46 25.21 -1.55
CA ILE A 7 -3.25 24.44 -2.78
C ILE A 7 -1.95 24.87 -3.46
N ASP A 8 -1.68 26.16 -3.57
CA ASP A 8 -0.47 26.70 -4.16
C ASP A 8 0.78 26.28 -3.35
N ALA A 9 0.68 26.30 -2.01
CA ALA A 9 1.74 25.81 -1.11
C ALA A 9 1.99 24.30 -1.28
N PHE A 10 0.95 23.50 -1.50
CA PHE A 10 1.08 22.08 -1.81
C PHE A 10 1.71 21.86 -3.19
N LEU A 11 1.26 22.57 -4.22
CA LEU A 11 1.78 22.48 -5.58
C LEU A 11 3.25 22.93 -5.68
N SER A 12 3.67 23.85 -4.81
CA SER A 12 5.06 24.31 -4.71
C SER A 12 5.95 23.43 -3.81
N GLY A 13 5.37 22.41 -3.15
CA GLY A 13 6.10 21.52 -2.26
C GLY A 13 6.40 22.08 -0.87
N GLN A 14 5.80 23.21 -0.50
CA GLN A 14 5.92 23.83 0.84
C GLN A 14 5.06 23.12 1.90
N VAL A 15 4.02 22.42 1.48
CA VAL A 15 3.10 21.66 2.33
C VAL A 15 3.02 20.24 1.76
N ASP A 16 3.16 19.25 2.63
CA ASP A 16 3.01 17.84 2.27
C ASP A 16 1.53 17.44 2.13
N ARG A 17 1.29 16.21 1.66
CA ARG A 17 -0.04 15.64 1.50
C ARG A 17 -0.87 15.65 2.77
N ARG A 18 -0.26 15.40 3.93
CA ARG A 18 -0.95 15.41 5.23
C ARG A 18 -1.32 16.82 5.64
N GLY A 19 -0.44 17.78 5.40
CA GLY A 19 -0.70 19.20 5.62
C GLY A 19 -1.85 19.71 4.77
N LEU A 20 -1.91 19.33 3.49
CA LEU A 20 -3.03 19.66 2.62
C LEU A 20 -4.35 19.07 3.13
N ILE A 21 -4.39 17.77 3.46
CA ILE A 21 -5.60 17.12 3.96
C ILE A 21 -6.07 17.75 5.28
N ARG A 22 -5.16 18.04 6.20
CA ARG A 22 -5.49 18.71 7.47
C ARG A 22 -6.02 20.11 7.25
N GLY A 23 -5.39 20.86 6.36
CA GLY A 23 -5.80 22.23 6.05
C GLY A 23 -7.18 22.29 5.39
N LEU A 24 -7.44 21.41 4.41
CA LEU A 24 -8.76 21.30 3.77
C LEU A 24 -9.83 20.81 4.77
N GLY A 25 -9.51 19.86 5.62
CA GLY A 25 -10.40 19.40 6.69
C GLY A 25 -10.72 20.50 7.70
N ALA A 26 -9.74 21.30 8.10
CA ALA A 26 -9.94 22.46 8.98
C ALA A 26 -10.82 23.56 8.36
N MET A 27 -10.90 23.63 7.03
CA MET A 27 -11.78 24.52 6.28
C MET A 27 -13.16 23.91 5.98
N GLY A 28 -13.45 22.70 6.46
CA GLY A 28 -14.74 22.01 6.26
C GLY A 28 -14.97 21.47 4.85
N LEU A 29 -13.91 21.33 4.04
CA LEU A 29 -14.02 20.82 2.67
C LEU A 29 -14.05 19.30 2.65
N ALA A 30 -14.97 18.74 1.88
CA ALA A 30 -15.19 17.28 1.84
C ALA A 30 -14.01 16.53 1.20
N ALA A 31 -13.78 15.30 1.66
CA ALA A 31 -12.69 14.42 1.22
C ALA A 31 -12.63 14.15 -0.30
N GLY A 32 -13.76 14.33 -1.02
CA GLY A 32 -13.83 14.16 -2.48
C GLY A 32 -13.03 15.20 -3.27
N THR A 33 -13.05 16.44 -2.83
CA THR A 33 -12.27 17.55 -3.45
C THR A 33 -10.77 17.39 -3.18
N ALA A 34 -10.41 16.89 -2.00
CA ALA A 34 -9.02 16.63 -1.65
C ALA A 34 -8.41 15.55 -2.55
N GLY A 35 -9.16 14.50 -2.89
CA GLY A 35 -8.68 13.41 -3.77
C GLY A 35 -8.34 13.88 -5.19
N THR A 36 -9.19 14.74 -5.76
CA THR A 36 -8.96 15.28 -7.11
C THR A 36 -7.78 16.26 -7.14
N LEU A 37 -7.65 17.11 -6.11
CA LEU A 37 -6.53 18.05 -5.99
C LEU A 37 -5.20 17.33 -5.71
N LEU A 38 -5.21 16.25 -4.94
CA LEU A 38 -4.04 15.41 -4.69
C LEU A 38 -3.54 14.77 -5.99
N ASN A 39 -4.43 14.29 -6.86
CA ASN A 39 -4.05 13.73 -8.16
C ASN A 39 -3.47 14.79 -9.11
N LEU A 40 -4.06 15.99 -9.17
CA LEU A 40 -3.55 17.10 -9.99
C LEU A 40 -2.21 17.64 -9.48
N GLY A 41 -2.00 17.69 -8.17
CA GLY A 41 -0.75 18.11 -7.54
C GLY A 41 0.37 17.11 -7.75
N GLN A 42 0.10 15.82 -7.67
CA GLN A 42 1.09 14.77 -7.91
C GLN A 42 1.61 14.78 -9.34
N THR A 43 0.74 14.96 -10.35
CA THR A 43 1.15 15.00 -11.76
C THR A 43 2.06 16.19 -12.07
N ARG A 44 1.87 17.33 -11.43
CA ARG A 44 2.72 18.54 -11.65
C ARG A 44 3.99 18.53 -10.80
N ALA A 45 3.93 18.06 -9.55
CA ALA A 45 5.08 18.02 -8.65
C ALA A 45 6.12 16.95 -9.02
N LEU A 46 5.70 15.87 -9.69
CA LEU A 46 6.57 14.77 -10.13
C LEU A 46 7.39 15.11 -11.41
N ALA A 47 7.10 16.20 -12.10
CA ALA A 47 7.61 16.45 -13.46
C ALA A 47 8.93 17.24 -13.54
N ALA A 48 9.47 17.83 -12.44
CA ALA A 48 10.47 18.87 -12.61
C ALA A 48 11.92 18.38 -12.71
N ASP A 49 12.35 17.31 -12.02
CA ASP A 49 13.77 16.97 -11.91
C ASP A 49 14.14 15.47 -11.98
N PHE A 50 13.19 14.58 -12.28
CA PHE A 50 13.44 13.13 -12.37
C PHE A 50 13.12 12.64 -13.78
N ASP A 51 14.09 11.94 -14.43
CA ASP A 51 13.87 11.42 -15.78
C ASP A 51 12.96 10.18 -15.79
N TRP A 52 11.67 10.43 -15.82
CA TRP A 52 10.65 9.40 -15.94
C TRP A 52 10.78 8.53 -17.19
N LYS A 53 11.50 9.02 -18.22
CA LYS A 53 11.64 8.34 -19.50
C LYS A 53 12.98 7.62 -19.67
N ALA A 54 13.81 7.55 -18.63
CA ALA A 54 15.10 6.86 -18.64
C ALA A 54 15.01 5.41 -19.16
N HIS A 55 13.84 4.77 -19.00
CA HIS A 55 13.59 3.40 -19.45
C HIS A 55 12.51 3.29 -20.53
N LYS A 56 12.26 4.39 -21.27
CA LYS A 56 11.30 4.42 -22.37
C LYS A 56 11.51 3.25 -23.35
N GLY A 57 10.41 2.63 -23.75
CA GLY A 57 10.39 1.51 -24.68
C GLY A 57 10.65 0.14 -24.05
N LYS A 58 11.09 0.08 -22.78
CA LYS A 58 11.19 -1.19 -22.05
C LYS A 58 9.81 -1.72 -21.67
N THR A 59 9.72 -3.03 -21.51
CA THR A 59 8.52 -3.72 -21.00
C THR A 59 8.86 -4.32 -19.64
N ILE A 60 7.94 -4.18 -18.69
CA ILE A 60 7.96 -4.89 -17.41
C ILE A 60 6.79 -5.86 -17.35
N LYS A 61 7.01 -7.03 -16.74
CA LYS A 61 5.99 -8.06 -16.54
C LYS A 61 5.66 -8.21 -15.07
N LEU A 62 4.37 -8.09 -14.76
CA LEU A 62 3.84 -8.16 -13.39
C LEU A 62 3.07 -9.46 -13.16
N LEU A 63 3.20 -10.01 -11.96
CA LEU A 63 2.34 -11.08 -11.47
C LEU A 63 1.40 -10.51 -10.40
N LEU A 64 0.11 -10.51 -10.67
CA LEU A 64 -0.91 -9.84 -9.86
C LEU A 64 -1.89 -10.83 -9.24
N ASN A 65 -2.19 -10.64 -7.97
CA ASN A 65 -3.31 -11.30 -7.30
C ASN A 65 -4.64 -10.66 -7.76
N LYS A 66 -5.67 -11.46 -7.98
CA LYS A 66 -7.04 -10.97 -8.26
C LYS A 66 -7.59 -10.28 -7.01
N HIS A 67 -7.37 -8.99 -6.93
CA HIS A 67 -7.70 -8.16 -5.77
C HIS A 67 -8.06 -6.74 -6.25
N PRO A 68 -8.92 -5.98 -5.55
CA PRO A 68 -9.25 -4.61 -5.91
C PRO A 68 -8.03 -3.69 -6.11
N TYR A 69 -6.93 -3.93 -5.41
CA TYR A 69 -5.67 -3.20 -5.63
C TYR A 69 -5.08 -3.48 -7.01
N ALA A 70 -5.13 -4.73 -7.50
CA ALA A 70 -4.69 -5.05 -8.85
C ALA A 70 -5.58 -4.38 -9.90
N ASP A 71 -6.90 -4.40 -9.69
CA ASP A 71 -7.85 -3.76 -10.61
C ASP A 71 -7.58 -2.24 -10.69
N ALA A 72 -7.29 -1.59 -9.55
CA ALA A 72 -6.91 -0.18 -9.50
C ALA A 72 -5.57 0.10 -10.21
N MET A 73 -4.57 -0.79 -10.05
CA MET A 73 -3.30 -0.69 -10.76
C MET A 73 -3.50 -0.80 -12.26
N ILE A 74 -4.21 -1.83 -12.70
CA ILE A 74 -4.48 -2.08 -14.12
C ILE A 74 -5.19 -0.90 -14.77
N ALA A 75 -6.18 -0.31 -14.09
CA ALA A 75 -6.89 0.88 -14.57
C ALA A 75 -5.97 2.11 -14.77
N ASN A 76 -4.81 2.14 -14.14
CA ASN A 76 -3.85 3.23 -14.22
C ASN A 76 -2.61 2.94 -15.09
N LEU A 77 -2.50 1.79 -15.73
CA LEU A 77 -1.34 1.42 -16.55
C LEU A 77 -1.12 2.36 -17.74
N GLU A 78 -2.18 2.89 -18.33
CA GLU A 78 -2.04 3.86 -19.43
C GLU A 78 -1.40 5.17 -18.94
N ASN A 79 -1.76 5.65 -17.75
CA ASN A 79 -1.11 6.82 -17.14
C ASN A 79 0.38 6.56 -16.88
N PHE A 80 0.72 5.37 -16.39
CA PHE A 80 2.11 4.95 -16.21
C PHE A 80 2.87 4.96 -17.54
N LYS A 81 2.28 4.40 -18.60
CA LYS A 81 2.88 4.38 -19.95
C LYS A 81 3.08 5.78 -20.50
N GLN A 82 2.12 6.68 -20.37
CA GLN A 82 2.25 8.07 -20.81
C GLN A 82 3.37 8.80 -20.06
N LEU A 83 3.50 8.56 -18.76
CA LEU A 83 4.53 9.17 -17.95
C LEU A 83 5.94 8.65 -18.28
N THR A 84 6.08 7.32 -18.36
CA THR A 84 7.40 6.67 -18.44
C THR A 84 7.80 6.25 -19.85
N GLY A 85 6.84 6.09 -20.75
CA GLY A 85 7.04 5.46 -22.06
C GLY A 85 7.34 3.97 -22.01
N MET A 86 7.21 3.33 -20.84
CA MET A 86 7.35 1.88 -20.67
C MET A 86 6.05 1.15 -20.97
N ASN A 87 6.16 -0.12 -21.39
CA ASN A 87 5.02 -1.02 -21.48
C ASN A 87 4.92 -1.87 -20.22
N VAL A 88 3.69 -2.22 -19.83
CA VAL A 88 3.43 -3.18 -18.75
C VAL A 88 2.60 -4.31 -19.32
N VAL A 89 3.05 -5.53 -19.10
CA VAL A 89 2.28 -6.77 -19.32
C VAL A 89 2.08 -7.44 -17.97
N TYR A 90 1.01 -8.19 -17.82
CA TYR A 90 0.70 -8.79 -16.51
C TYR A 90 -0.10 -10.06 -16.64
N ASP A 91 0.07 -10.96 -15.68
CA ASP A 91 -0.79 -12.11 -15.46
C ASP A 91 -1.55 -11.90 -14.14
N VAL A 92 -2.83 -12.28 -14.09
CA VAL A 92 -3.68 -12.17 -12.91
C VAL A 92 -4.19 -13.55 -12.53
N PHE A 93 -3.99 -13.94 -11.27
CA PHE A 93 -4.47 -15.21 -10.75
C PHE A 93 -5.34 -15.01 -9.50
N PRO A 94 -6.37 -15.87 -9.31
CA PRO A 94 -7.11 -15.93 -8.07
C PRO A 94 -6.20 -16.22 -6.86
N GLU A 95 -6.58 -15.73 -5.70
CA GLU A 95 -5.74 -15.78 -4.48
C GLU A 95 -5.41 -17.22 -4.05
N ASP A 96 -6.34 -18.15 -4.24
CA ASP A 96 -6.19 -19.57 -3.89
C ASP A 96 -5.02 -20.28 -4.62
N VAL A 97 -4.59 -19.77 -5.78
CA VAL A 97 -3.45 -20.31 -6.55
C VAL A 97 -2.31 -19.31 -6.70
N TYR A 98 -2.55 -18.05 -6.36
CA TYR A 98 -1.61 -16.96 -6.64
C TYR A 98 -0.28 -17.12 -5.89
N PHE A 99 -0.32 -17.33 -4.58
CA PHE A 99 0.88 -17.41 -3.75
C PHE A 99 1.74 -18.65 -4.05
N ASP A 100 1.11 -19.75 -4.45
CA ASP A 100 1.83 -20.92 -4.92
C ASP A 100 2.60 -20.65 -6.21
N LYS A 101 1.98 -19.90 -7.15
CA LYS A 101 2.65 -19.48 -8.40
C LYS A 101 3.83 -18.54 -8.14
N VAL A 102 3.66 -17.55 -7.25
CA VAL A 102 4.76 -16.67 -6.85
C VAL A 102 5.91 -17.48 -6.26
N THR A 103 5.60 -18.35 -5.29
CA THR A 103 6.62 -19.18 -4.62
C THR A 103 7.32 -20.11 -5.61
N ALA A 104 6.59 -20.72 -6.53
CA ALA A 104 7.17 -21.59 -7.56
C ALA A 104 8.09 -20.78 -8.51
N ALA A 105 7.68 -19.61 -8.98
CA ALA A 105 8.49 -18.76 -9.85
C ALA A 105 9.78 -18.31 -9.15
N LEU A 106 9.70 -17.87 -7.90
CA LEU A 106 10.85 -17.40 -7.12
C LEU A 106 11.82 -18.54 -6.79
N SER A 107 11.32 -19.70 -6.34
CA SER A 107 12.15 -20.85 -5.98
C SER A 107 12.87 -21.47 -7.18
N ALA A 108 12.25 -21.40 -8.36
CA ALA A 108 12.87 -21.85 -9.61
C ALA A 108 13.89 -20.85 -10.17
N SER A 109 14.11 -19.70 -9.50
CA SER A 109 14.93 -18.60 -10.02
C SER A 109 14.51 -18.18 -11.43
N SER A 110 13.21 -18.24 -11.70
CA SER A 110 12.64 -17.89 -13.02
C SER A 110 12.60 -16.37 -13.19
N PRO A 111 13.24 -15.81 -14.23
CA PRO A 111 13.18 -14.39 -14.52
C PRO A 111 11.89 -13.99 -15.25
N GLU A 112 10.81 -14.74 -15.06
CA GLU A 112 9.57 -14.53 -15.82
C GLU A 112 8.88 -13.23 -15.46
N TYR A 113 8.97 -12.79 -14.20
CA TYR A 113 8.31 -11.57 -13.71
C TYR A 113 9.32 -10.61 -13.11
N ASP A 114 9.14 -9.32 -13.39
CA ASP A 114 9.97 -8.25 -12.86
C ASP A 114 9.49 -7.79 -11.48
N ALA A 115 8.17 -7.86 -11.23
CA ALA A 115 7.58 -7.53 -9.95
C ALA A 115 6.26 -8.30 -9.73
N PHE A 116 5.85 -8.39 -8.48
CA PHE A 116 4.65 -9.13 -8.08
C PHE A 116 4.02 -8.53 -6.82
N MET A 117 2.73 -8.81 -6.63
CA MET A 117 2.04 -8.48 -5.38
C MET A 117 2.38 -9.50 -4.30
N THR A 118 2.49 -9.06 -3.06
CA THR A 118 2.76 -9.97 -1.93
C THR A 118 2.20 -9.42 -0.63
N GLY A 119 1.97 -10.32 0.33
CA GLY A 119 1.75 -9.94 1.73
C GLY A 119 3.09 -9.72 2.43
N ALA A 120 3.14 -8.79 3.37
CA ALA A 120 4.35 -8.51 4.15
C ALA A 120 4.93 -9.78 4.80
N TYR A 121 4.06 -10.65 5.33
CA TYR A 121 4.45 -11.91 5.96
C TYR A 121 5.16 -12.89 4.99
N MET A 122 4.85 -12.87 3.70
CA MET A 122 5.53 -13.71 2.70
C MET A 122 6.96 -13.23 2.47
N THR A 123 7.23 -11.94 2.58
CA THR A 123 8.57 -11.38 2.40
C THR A 123 9.55 -11.86 3.47
N TRP A 124 9.05 -12.30 4.63
CA TRP A 124 9.88 -12.87 5.69
C TRP A 124 10.45 -14.26 5.31
N THR A 125 9.86 -14.92 4.34
CA THR A 125 10.43 -16.13 3.72
C THR A 125 11.27 -15.76 2.50
N TYR A 126 10.75 -14.93 1.61
CA TYR A 126 11.39 -14.62 0.33
C TYR A 126 12.68 -13.80 0.47
N GLY A 127 12.72 -12.88 1.43
CA GLY A 127 13.89 -12.04 1.69
C GLY A 127 15.11 -12.82 2.15
N PRO A 128 15.03 -13.58 3.25
CA PRO A 128 16.14 -14.41 3.72
C PRO A 128 16.57 -15.50 2.73
N ALA A 129 15.65 -16.02 1.91
CA ALA A 129 15.95 -16.95 0.83
C ALA A 129 16.74 -16.31 -0.33
N GLY A 130 16.86 -14.97 -0.35
CA GLY A 130 17.55 -14.25 -1.42
C GLY A 130 16.74 -14.17 -2.73
N TRP A 131 15.43 -14.39 -2.66
CA TRP A 131 14.57 -14.41 -3.84
C TRP A 131 14.05 -13.03 -4.24
N ILE A 132 14.11 -12.06 -3.34
CA ILE A 132 13.68 -10.69 -3.57
C ILE A 132 14.78 -9.69 -3.19
N THR A 133 14.74 -8.53 -3.79
CA THR A 133 15.76 -7.48 -3.65
C THR A 133 15.49 -6.60 -2.43
N ASP A 134 16.56 -6.25 -1.69
CA ASP A 134 16.52 -5.16 -0.71
C ASP A 134 16.33 -3.82 -1.44
N LEU A 135 15.25 -3.12 -1.14
CA LEU A 135 14.88 -1.87 -1.78
C LEU A 135 15.48 -0.62 -1.13
N ASN A 136 16.19 -0.76 0.00
CA ASN A 136 16.72 0.39 0.74
C ASN A 136 17.61 1.29 -0.11
N GLU A 137 18.52 0.71 -0.89
CA GLU A 137 19.42 1.47 -1.76
C GLU A 137 18.67 2.17 -2.90
N TRP A 138 17.58 1.55 -3.39
CA TRP A 138 16.75 2.14 -4.45
C TRP A 138 15.95 3.32 -3.92
N ILE A 139 15.35 3.17 -2.75
CA ILE A 139 14.52 4.21 -2.12
C ILE A 139 15.36 5.45 -1.75
N LYS A 140 16.61 5.23 -1.34
CA LYS A 140 17.53 6.30 -0.89
C LYS A 140 18.28 6.99 -2.04
N ASP A 141 18.35 6.37 -3.20
CA ASP A 141 19.09 6.90 -4.34
C ASP A 141 18.20 7.85 -5.19
N PRO A 142 18.47 9.16 -5.20
CA PRO A 142 17.66 10.12 -5.95
C PRO A 142 17.74 9.93 -7.47
N ALA A 143 18.72 9.17 -7.97
CA ALA A 143 18.81 8.82 -9.39
C ALA A 143 17.86 7.67 -9.76
N LYS A 144 17.45 6.85 -8.77
CA LYS A 144 16.57 5.69 -8.97
C LYS A 144 15.16 5.94 -8.49
N THR A 145 15.00 6.75 -7.46
CA THR A 145 13.69 7.09 -6.89
C THR A 145 13.52 8.60 -6.90
N ASN A 146 12.41 9.07 -7.47
CA ASN A 146 12.10 10.49 -7.49
C ASN A 146 12.16 11.06 -6.06
N PRO A 147 12.94 12.14 -5.81
CA PRO A 147 13.04 12.75 -4.49
C PRO A 147 11.69 13.19 -3.90
N LYS A 148 10.68 13.42 -4.75
CA LYS A 148 9.31 13.76 -4.33
C LYS A 148 8.42 12.53 -4.09
N TYR A 149 8.97 11.32 -4.10
CA TYR A 149 8.22 10.09 -3.81
C TYR A 149 7.61 10.08 -2.41
N ALA A 150 8.14 10.93 -1.53
CA ALA A 150 7.63 11.13 -0.18
C ALA A 150 7.55 9.82 0.63
N TRP A 151 8.63 9.02 0.61
CA TRP A 151 8.71 7.76 1.35
C TRP A 151 8.33 7.90 2.84
N ASP A 152 8.62 9.06 3.44
CA ASP A 152 8.32 9.34 4.84
C ASP A 152 6.85 9.67 5.10
N ASP A 153 6.04 9.85 4.04
CA ASP A 153 4.58 10.01 4.17
C ASP A 153 3.85 8.69 4.46
N PHE A 154 4.47 7.55 4.19
CA PHE A 154 3.92 6.26 4.59
C PHE A 154 3.90 6.12 6.11
N LEU A 155 2.80 5.60 6.65
CA LEU A 155 2.68 5.32 8.08
C LEU A 155 3.80 4.37 8.54
N PRO A 156 4.51 4.69 9.67
CA PRO A 156 5.62 3.87 10.14
C PRO A 156 5.27 2.39 10.30
N GLY A 157 4.10 2.06 10.86
CA GLY A 157 3.67 0.67 11.03
C GLY A 157 3.53 -0.08 9.70
N VAL A 158 3.07 0.60 8.64
CA VAL A 158 2.90 0.02 7.31
C VAL A 158 4.26 -0.17 6.62
N LYS A 159 5.17 0.81 6.71
CA LYS A 159 6.56 0.66 6.22
C LYS A 159 7.29 -0.47 6.93
N ASN A 160 7.23 -0.46 8.25
CA ASN A 160 7.98 -1.39 9.09
C ASN A 160 7.51 -2.83 8.93
N SER A 161 6.21 -3.08 8.65
CA SER A 161 5.72 -4.43 8.36
C SER A 161 6.41 -5.07 7.15
N CYS A 162 6.90 -4.26 6.22
CA CYS A 162 7.62 -4.68 5.02
C CYS A 162 9.15 -4.69 5.20
N ALA A 163 9.64 -4.41 6.40
CA ALA A 163 11.07 -4.26 6.67
C ALA A 163 11.53 -5.16 7.82
N TRP A 164 12.49 -6.06 7.52
CA TRP A 164 13.02 -7.00 8.50
C TRP A 164 14.48 -7.38 8.17
N ASN A 165 15.28 -7.65 9.20
CA ASN A 165 16.69 -7.98 9.04
C ASN A 165 16.96 -9.48 8.76
N GLY A 166 15.94 -10.32 8.70
CA GLY A 166 16.06 -11.75 8.43
C GLY A 166 16.53 -12.59 9.63
N LYS A 167 16.64 -12.01 10.83
CA LYS A 167 17.11 -12.71 12.02
C LYS A 167 15.95 -13.09 12.95
N PRO A 168 15.90 -14.31 13.49
CA PRO A 168 14.91 -14.68 14.50
C PRO A 168 14.91 -13.69 15.67
N GLY A 169 13.74 -13.20 16.05
CA GLY A 169 13.58 -12.19 17.11
C GLY A 169 13.95 -10.77 16.70
N GLY A 170 14.39 -10.52 15.47
CA GLY A 170 14.63 -9.18 14.94
C GLY A 170 13.35 -8.37 14.84
N ALA A 171 13.38 -7.12 15.31
CA ALA A 171 12.23 -6.23 15.23
C ALA A 171 11.97 -5.78 13.78
N LEU A 172 10.69 -5.67 13.42
CA LEU A 172 10.28 -5.07 12.15
C LEU A 172 10.67 -3.59 12.13
N GLY A 173 11.24 -3.14 11.01
CA GLY A 173 11.67 -1.75 10.86
C GLY A 173 12.87 -1.36 11.73
N SER A 174 13.67 -2.33 12.21
CA SER A 174 14.93 -2.06 12.90
C SER A 174 15.91 -1.31 11.99
N GLU A 175 16.94 -0.70 12.57
CA GLU A 175 17.94 0.09 11.83
C GLU A 175 18.67 -0.75 10.76
N ASP A 176 18.89 -2.05 11.04
CA ASP A 176 19.50 -3.00 10.11
C ASP A 176 18.48 -3.76 9.23
N ALA A 177 17.21 -3.35 9.27
CA ALA A 177 16.17 -3.98 8.46
C ALA A 177 16.34 -3.70 6.97
N LYS A 178 16.08 -4.71 6.16
CA LYS A 178 15.99 -4.61 4.71
C LYS A 178 14.53 -4.34 4.31
N GLN A 179 14.30 -3.42 3.40
CA GLN A 179 12.98 -3.12 2.87
C GLN A 179 12.65 -4.10 1.76
N TRP A 180 11.82 -5.08 2.02
CA TRP A 180 11.54 -6.19 1.12
C TRP A 180 10.43 -5.92 0.11
N CYS A 181 9.53 -5.00 0.41
CA CYS A 181 8.50 -4.57 -0.51
C CYS A 181 8.06 -3.13 -0.24
N ILE A 182 7.39 -2.53 -1.22
CA ILE A 182 6.74 -1.23 -1.09
C ILE A 182 5.29 -1.46 -0.64
N PRO A 183 4.82 -0.82 0.44
CA PRO A 183 3.43 -0.89 0.84
C PRO A 183 2.52 -0.35 -0.26
N TRP A 184 1.56 -1.15 -0.69
CA TRP A 184 0.52 -0.74 -1.63
C TRP A 184 -0.77 -0.35 -0.93
N GLY A 185 -1.11 -1.10 0.10
CA GLY A 185 -2.25 -0.91 0.96
C GLY A 185 -2.05 -1.63 2.29
N PHE A 186 -3.04 -1.55 3.15
CA PHE A 186 -3.07 -2.29 4.41
C PHE A 186 -4.50 -2.72 4.70
N GLU A 187 -4.62 -3.76 5.49
CA GLU A 187 -5.88 -4.26 6.01
C GLU A 187 -5.92 -4.09 7.51
N GLN A 188 -7.11 -3.94 8.04
CA GLN A 188 -7.34 -3.84 9.47
C GLN A 188 -8.37 -4.88 9.88
N ASN A 189 -8.03 -5.68 10.89
CA ASN A 189 -8.97 -6.61 11.47
C ASN A 189 -9.97 -5.84 12.35
N ASN A 190 -11.24 -5.86 11.95
CA ASN A 190 -12.33 -5.23 12.67
C ASN A 190 -13.42 -6.26 12.97
N ILE A 191 -14.07 -6.09 14.10
CA ILE A 191 -15.28 -6.82 14.42
C ILE A 191 -16.47 -5.96 14.01
N THR A 192 -17.19 -6.41 12.99
CA THR A 192 -18.47 -5.82 12.60
C THR A 192 -19.61 -6.55 13.28
N TYR A 193 -20.56 -5.82 13.85
CA TYR A 193 -21.71 -6.39 14.53
C TYR A 193 -23.04 -5.85 14.01
N ASN A 194 -24.08 -6.67 14.05
CA ASN A 194 -25.44 -6.23 13.71
C ASN A 194 -26.07 -5.58 14.95
N LYS A 195 -26.18 -4.26 14.92
CA LYS A 195 -26.71 -3.48 16.05
C LYS A 195 -28.12 -3.93 16.47
N ALA A 196 -29.01 -4.21 15.52
CA ALA A 196 -30.38 -4.60 15.83
C ALA A 196 -30.45 -5.95 16.56
N MET A 197 -29.57 -6.91 16.22
CA MET A 197 -29.46 -8.18 16.91
C MET A 197 -28.90 -7.99 18.33
N PHE A 198 -27.91 -7.14 18.50
CA PHE A 198 -27.35 -6.82 19.82
C PHE A 198 -28.37 -6.15 20.71
N ASP A 199 -29.13 -5.17 20.20
CA ASP A 199 -30.20 -4.50 20.95
C ASP A 199 -31.31 -5.49 21.36
N LYS A 200 -31.74 -6.37 20.43
CA LYS A 200 -32.77 -7.39 20.70
C LYS A 200 -32.35 -8.37 21.79
N ALA A 201 -31.09 -8.78 21.80
CA ALA A 201 -30.55 -9.69 22.81
C ALA A 201 -30.12 -8.98 24.11
N GLY A 202 -30.16 -7.64 24.15
CA GLY A 202 -29.65 -6.87 25.29
C GLY A 202 -28.14 -7.11 25.53
N VAL A 203 -27.37 -7.24 24.45
CA VAL A 203 -25.93 -7.48 24.50
C VAL A 203 -25.18 -6.18 24.20
N LYS A 204 -24.19 -5.84 25.02
CA LYS A 204 -23.28 -4.72 24.75
C LYS A 204 -22.21 -5.11 23.76
N VAL A 205 -21.62 -4.12 23.06
CA VAL A 205 -20.46 -4.34 22.20
C VAL A 205 -19.29 -4.83 23.07
N PRO A 206 -18.69 -6.00 22.77
CA PRO A 206 -17.62 -6.56 23.59
C PRO A 206 -16.35 -5.75 23.48
N GLY A 207 -15.68 -5.52 24.60
CA GLY A 207 -14.38 -4.88 24.71
C GLY A 207 -13.21 -5.86 24.92
N SER A 208 -13.52 -7.17 25.06
CA SER A 208 -12.52 -8.23 25.21
C SER A 208 -12.95 -9.51 24.48
N MET A 209 -12.01 -10.44 24.32
CA MET A 209 -12.30 -11.75 23.70
C MET A 209 -13.28 -12.57 24.54
N ASP A 210 -13.17 -12.55 25.86
CA ASP A 210 -14.08 -13.26 26.76
C ASP A 210 -15.51 -12.71 26.66
N GLU A 211 -15.65 -11.38 26.62
CA GLU A 211 -16.93 -10.73 26.39
C GLU A 211 -17.51 -11.06 25.01
N MET A 212 -16.65 -11.18 23.99
CA MET A 212 -17.08 -11.56 22.64
C MET A 212 -17.63 -13.00 22.62
N VAL A 213 -16.97 -13.95 23.28
CA VAL A 213 -17.45 -15.33 23.39
C VAL A 213 -18.79 -15.38 24.13
N ALA A 214 -18.93 -14.64 25.24
CA ALA A 214 -20.19 -14.55 26.01
C ALA A 214 -21.30 -13.89 25.16
N ALA A 215 -21.00 -12.83 24.42
CA ALA A 215 -21.92 -12.17 23.52
C ALA A 215 -22.38 -13.11 22.39
N ALA A 216 -21.48 -13.86 21.78
CA ALA A 216 -21.78 -14.82 20.73
C ALA A 216 -22.73 -15.94 21.24
N ALA A 217 -22.45 -16.51 22.41
CA ALA A 217 -23.28 -17.53 23.02
C ALA A 217 -24.72 -17.02 23.29
N LYS A 218 -24.84 -15.79 23.81
CA LYS A 218 -26.15 -15.17 24.11
C LYS A 218 -26.92 -14.85 22.82
N LEU A 219 -26.25 -14.30 21.81
CA LEU A 219 -26.87 -14.00 20.51
C LEU A 219 -27.40 -15.26 19.83
N THR A 220 -26.60 -16.34 19.82
CA THR A 220 -27.04 -17.64 19.28
C THR A 220 -28.29 -18.18 19.97
N LYS A 221 -28.38 -18.02 21.30
CA LYS A 221 -29.52 -18.49 22.07
C LYS A 221 -30.79 -17.65 21.87
N ASP A 222 -30.63 -16.31 21.83
CA ASP A 222 -31.78 -15.40 22.00
C ASP A 222 -32.26 -14.84 20.63
N VAL A 223 -31.44 -14.94 19.57
CA VAL A 223 -31.71 -14.29 18.26
C VAL A 223 -31.54 -15.26 17.08
N GLY A 224 -30.68 -16.29 17.23
CA GLY A 224 -30.21 -17.23 16.21
C GLY A 224 -31.10 -18.35 15.80
#